data_294e0fb131697004e4e1530d22a07f18
#
_entry.id   294e0fb131697004e4e1530d22a07f18
#
_cell.length_a   1.000
_cell.length_b   1.000
_cell.length_c   1.000
_cell.angle_alpha   90.00
_cell.angle_beta   90.00
_cell.angle_gamma   90.00
#
_symmetry.space_group_name_H-M   'P 1'
#
loop_
_entity.id
_entity.type
_entity.pdbx_description
1 polymer ?
#
loop_
_entity_poly.entity_id
_entity_poly.type
_entity_poly.pdbx_seq_one_letter_code
_entity_poly.pdbx_strand_id
1 'polypeptide(L)'
;MKNYKRILLKLSGESLAAKDGYGIGAEMLEAYVNEIASVYQHKTEIAIVLGGGNIFRGLSGSDQGFDRVQGDYMGMLATVINSLALQSALQNAGIPSVVLSGLAIDPLCEKMSRQRAIDYIEKGFVTIIAGGTGNPYFTTDSAAALRAIEIKADVLLKGTRVDGIYTADPEKDPNAVKFDQITFEEAYSKNLKIMDLTAFTLCRENNIPLIVFDVNKKGNLKEILIEGKSNGTLVKK
;
A
#
# COMPACT_ATOMS: atom_id res chain seq x y z
N MET A 1 3.88 -23.60 2.81
CA MET A 1 3.75 -22.17 2.42
C MET A 1 2.36 -21.69 2.78
N LYS A 2 2.23 -20.48 3.35
CA LYS A 2 0.91 -19.90 3.62
C LYS A 2 0.33 -19.38 2.29
N ASN A 3 -0.75 -19.95 1.83
CA ASN A 3 -1.42 -19.50 0.61
C ASN A 3 -2.30 -18.29 0.98
N TYR A 4 -1.91 -17.08 0.57
CA TYR A 4 -2.67 -15.87 0.80
C TYR A 4 -3.69 -15.70 -0.34
N LYS A 5 -4.97 -15.88 -0.02
CA LYS A 5 -6.06 -15.72 -1.01
C LYS A 5 -6.41 -14.26 -1.23
N ARG A 6 -6.57 -13.48 -0.14
CA ARG A 6 -6.94 -12.07 -0.17
C ARG A 6 -5.82 -11.22 0.39
N ILE A 7 -5.34 -10.28 -0.40
CA ILE A 7 -4.23 -9.39 -0.02
C ILE A 7 -4.66 -7.93 -0.02
N LEU A 8 -4.02 -7.14 0.83
CA LEU A 8 -3.98 -5.69 0.66
C LEU A 8 -2.56 -5.28 0.30
N LEU A 9 -2.40 -4.66 -0.86
CA LEU A 9 -1.13 -4.14 -1.35
C LEU A 9 -1.06 -2.62 -1.10
N LYS A 10 -0.14 -2.18 -0.26
CA LYS A 10 0.14 -0.75 -0.03
C LYS A 10 1.33 -0.32 -0.87
N LEU A 11 1.13 0.68 -1.69
CA LEU A 11 2.16 1.26 -2.55
C LEU A 11 2.41 2.73 -2.20
N SER A 12 3.68 3.16 -2.27
CA SER A 12 4.02 4.57 -2.05
C SER A 12 3.67 5.41 -3.28
N GLY A 13 3.06 6.57 -3.08
CA GLY A 13 2.90 7.54 -4.16
C GLY A 13 4.24 8.02 -4.72
N GLU A 14 5.27 8.14 -3.88
CA GLU A 14 6.61 8.54 -4.32
C GLU A 14 7.20 7.59 -5.37
N SER A 15 6.89 6.31 -5.29
CA SER A 15 7.32 5.32 -6.28
C SER A 15 6.53 5.41 -7.60
N LEU A 16 5.45 6.20 -7.65
CA LEU A 16 4.73 6.54 -8.90
C LEU A 16 5.25 7.81 -9.56
N ALA A 17 6.12 8.57 -8.88
CA ALA A 17 6.61 9.83 -9.42
C ALA A 17 7.31 9.63 -10.78
N ALA A 18 7.16 10.61 -11.66
CA ALA A 18 7.95 10.69 -12.86
C ALA A 18 9.44 10.95 -12.54
N LYS A 19 10.32 10.93 -13.55
CA LYS A 19 11.78 11.07 -13.36
C LYS A 19 12.21 12.37 -12.67
N ASP A 20 11.39 13.40 -12.75
CA ASP A 20 11.58 14.68 -12.07
C ASP A 20 11.14 14.66 -10.58
N GLY A 21 10.63 13.53 -10.10
CA GLY A 21 10.20 13.32 -8.72
C GLY A 21 8.77 13.80 -8.42
N TYR A 22 8.01 14.24 -9.43
CA TYR A 22 6.66 14.76 -9.27
C TYR A 22 5.67 14.12 -10.27
N GLY A 23 4.37 14.17 -9.94
CA GLY A 23 3.31 13.67 -10.83
C GLY A 23 3.30 12.14 -10.95
N ILE A 24 2.82 11.64 -12.09
CA ILE A 24 2.64 10.21 -12.35
C ILE A 24 3.51 9.80 -13.54
N GLY A 25 4.50 8.94 -13.29
CA GLY A 25 5.37 8.39 -14.31
C GLY A 25 4.72 7.21 -15.05
N ALA A 26 4.64 7.29 -16.37
CA ALA A 26 4.04 6.23 -17.17
C ALA A 26 4.77 4.88 -17.02
N GLU A 27 6.11 4.88 -16.98
CA GLU A 27 6.94 3.69 -16.79
C GLU A 27 6.67 3.01 -15.43
N MET A 28 6.49 3.82 -14.37
CA MET A 28 6.21 3.31 -13.03
C MET A 28 4.79 2.76 -12.91
N LEU A 29 3.84 3.41 -13.58
CA LEU A 29 2.46 2.95 -13.64
C LEU A 29 2.38 1.59 -14.36
N GLU A 30 3.07 1.45 -15.49
CA GLU A 30 3.18 0.19 -16.22
C GLU A 30 3.84 -0.91 -15.38
N ALA A 31 4.91 -0.59 -14.64
CA ALA A 31 5.55 -1.54 -13.74
C ALA A 31 4.57 -2.07 -12.67
N TYR A 32 3.76 -1.19 -12.07
CA TYR A 32 2.74 -1.61 -11.10
C TYR A 32 1.66 -2.47 -11.73
N VAL A 33 1.19 -2.13 -12.93
CA VAL A 33 0.23 -2.96 -13.67
C VAL A 33 0.78 -4.36 -13.91
N ASN A 34 2.04 -4.47 -14.34
CA ASN A 34 2.69 -5.75 -14.60
C ASN A 34 2.84 -6.61 -13.32
N GLU A 35 3.23 -6.02 -12.19
CA GLU A 35 3.30 -6.71 -10.90
C GLU A 35 1.90 -7.21 -10.47
N ILE A 36 0.88 -6.36 -10.55
CA ILE A 36 -0.49 -6.71 -10.19
C ILE A 36 -1.03 -7.81 -11.12
N ALA A 37 -0.83 -7.69 -12.43
CA ALA A 37 -1.24 -8.68 -13.43
C ALA A 37 -0.63 -10.06 -13.15
N SER A 38 0.64 -10.08 -12.72
CA SER A 38 1.38 -11.31 -12.43
C SER A 38 0.75 -12.17 -11.34
N VAL A 39 0.03 -11.56 -10.38
CA VAL A 39 -0.66 -12.27 -9.29
C VAL A 39 -2.16 -12.37 -9.51
N TYR A 40 -2.77 -11.41 -10.22
CA TYR A 40 -4.17 -11.46 -10.59
C TYR A 40 -4.53 -12.70 -11.41
N GLN A 41 -3.66 -13.11 -12.34
CA GLN A 41 -3.82 -14.31 -13.15
C GLN A 41 -3.92 -15.61 -12.32
N HIS A 42 -3.41 -15.61 -11.08
CA HIS A 42 -3.50 -16.73 -10.14
C HIS A 42 -4.75 -16.66 -9.25
N LYS A 43 -5.74 -15.82 -9.60
CA LYS A 43 -7.00 -15.64 -8.86
C LYS A 43 -6.79 -15.11 -7.43
N THR A 44 -5.70 -14.38 -7.20
CA THR A 44 -5.50 -13.65 -5.96
C THR A 44 -6.53 -12.52 -5.86
N GLU A 45 -7.22 -12.43 -4.75
CA GLU A 45 -8.12 -11.33 -4.42
C GLU A 45 -7.30 -10.11 -3.98
N ILE A 46 -7.36 -9.01 -4.74
CA ILE A 46 -6.43 -7.88 -4.59
C ILE A 46 -7.18 -6.61 -4.20
N ALA A 47 -6.82 -6.05 -3.06
CA ALA A 47 -7.11 -4.66 -2.72
C ALA A 47 -5.80 -3.85 -2.73
N ILE A 48 -5.88 -2.57 -3.11
CA ILE A 48 -4.72 -1.68 -3.23
C ILE A 48 -4.99 -0.38 -2.49
N VAL A 49 -4.01 0.10 -1.75
CA VAL A 49 -3.98 1.46 -1.17
C VAL A 49 -2.74 2.18 -1.68
N LEU A 50 -2.95 3.34 -2.30
CA LEU A 50 -1.87 4.18 -2.85
C LEU A 50 -1.64 5.40 -1.98
N GLY A 51 -0.37 5.78 -1.79
CA GLY A 51 0.01 7.08 -1.24
C GLY A 51 -0.17 8.21 -2.25
N GLY A 52 -0.13 9.46 -1.77
CA GLY A 52 -0.25 10.69 -2.59
C GLY A 52 1.01 11.54 -2.65
N GLY A 53 2.13 11.07 -2.08
CA GLY A 53 3.33 11.86 -1.85
C GLY A 53 4.08 12.37 -3.09
N ASN A 54 3.79 11.81 -4.28
CA ASN A 54 4.27 12.30 -5.57
C ASN A 54 3.52 13.55 -6.08
N ILE A 55 2.36 13.84 -5.52
CA ILE A 55 1.51 14.99 -5.90
C ILE A 55 1.49 16.00 -4.77
N PHE A 56 1.21 15.56 -3.54
CA PHE A 56 1.14 16.44 -2.37
C PHE A 56 1.50 15.71 -1.08
N ARG A 57 2.29 16.36 -0.22
CA ARG A 57 2.67 15.86 1.11
C ARG A 57 2.08 16.77 2.19
N GLY A 58 1.10 16.29 2.96
CA GLY A 58 0.41 17.05 3.99
C GLY A 58 1.33 17.58 5.09
N LEU A 59 2.33 16.80 5.54
CA LEU A 59 3.31 17.23 6.54
C LEU A 59 4.21 18.38 6.03
N SER A 60 4.60 18.37 4.75
CA SER A 60 5.38 19.46 4.14
C SER A 60 4.49 20.68 3.82
N GLY A 61 3.18 20.50 3.78
CA GLY A 61 2.22 21.60 3.59
C GLY A 61 2.16 22.55 4.79
N SER A 62 2.42 22.07 6.02
CA SER A 62 2.51 22.92 7.21
C SER A 62 3.67 23.91 7.11
N ASP A 63 4.79 23.52 6.50
CA ASP A 63 5.94 24.41 6.25
C ASP A 63 5.62 25.47 5.17
N GLN A 64 4.60 25.23 4.35
CA GLN A 64 4.08 26.15 3.33
C GLN A 64 2.91 27.00 3.83
N GLY A 65 2.58 26.94 5.13
CA GLY A 65 1.53 27.74 5.76
C GLY A 65 0.11 27.18 5.65
N PHE A 66 -0.06 25.96 5.15
CA PHE A 66 -1.37 25.30 5.17
C PHE A 66 -1.71 24.77 6.57
N ASP A 67 -2.99 24.88 6.95
CA ASP A 67 -3.51 24.16 8.12
C ASP A 67 -3.35 22.64 7.93
N ARG A 68 -3.02 21.94 9.00
CA ARG A 68 -2.78 20.50 9.00
C ARG A 68 -3.96 19.70 8.41
N VAL A 69 -5.18 20.05 8.78
CA VAL A 69 -6.41 19.37 8.31
C VAL A 69 -6.57 19.55 6.81
N GLN A 70 -6.35 20.77 6.30
CA GLN A 70 -6.42 21.05 4.87
C GLN A 70 -5.32 20.31 4.11
N GLY A 71 -4.09 20.30 4.63
CA GLY A 71 -2.98 19.54 4.05
C GLY A 71 -3.27 18.04 3.97
N ASP A 72 -3.87 17.47 5.01
CA ASP A 72 -4.25 16.06 5.01
C ASP A 72 -5.36 15.74 3.98
N TYR A 73 -6.36 16.63 3.81
CA TYR A 73 -7.37 16.51 2.75
C TYR A 73 -6.75 16.59 1.34
N MET A 74 -5.82 17.52 1.13
CA MET A 74 -5.08 17.62 -0.14
C MET A 74 -4.29 16.34 -0.43
N GLY A 75 -3.62 15.76 0.58
CA GLY A 75 -2.96 14.47 0.49
C GLY A 75 -3.91 13.32 0.18
N MET A 76 -5.10 13.29 0.79
CA MET A 76 -6.14 12.30 0.48
C MET A 76 -6.64 12.44 -0.96
N LEU A 77 -6.87 13.66 -1.46
CA LEU A 77 -7.23 13.90 -2.87
C LEU A 77 -6.12 13.45 -3.83
N ALA A 78 -4.85 13.66 -3.47
CA ALA A 78 -3.71 13.16 -4.25
C ALA A 78 -3.74 11.63 -4.40
N THR A 79 -4.17 10.90 -3.36
CA THR A 79 -4.35 9.43 -3.47
C THR A 79 -5.46 9.06 -4.45
N VAL A 80 -6.51 9.88 -4.57
CA VAL A 80 -7.60 9.66 -5.54
C VAL A 80 -7.08 9.81 -6.97
N ILE A 81 -6.30 10.86 -7.24
CA ILE A 81 -5.68 11.07 -8.56
C ILE A 81 -4.83 9.86 -8.96
N ASN A 82 -3.93 9.40 -8.07
CA ASN A 82 -3.11 8.21 -8.32
C ASN A 82 -3.96 6.95 -8.55
N SER A 83 -5.04 6.79 -7.81
CA SER A 83 -5.93 5.63 -7.91
C SER A 83 -6.69 5.59 -9.22
N LEU A 84 -7.16 6.73 -9.71
CA LEU A 84 -7.82 6.84 -11.03
C LEU A 84 -6.83 6.52 -12.17
N ALA A 85 -5.58 6.97 -12.06
CA ALA A 85 -4.56 6.64 -13.04
C ALA A 85 -4.25 5.13 -13.06
N LEU A 86 -4.10 4.52 -11.88
CA LEU A 86 -3.88 3.07 -11.78
C LEU A 86 -5.08 2.28 -12.29
N GLN A 87 -6.31 2.70 -11.98
CA GLN A 87 -7.53 2.08 -12.51
C GLN A 87 -7.54 2.08 -14.02
N SER A 88 -7.30 3.25 -14.63
CA SER A 88 -7.25 3.39 -16.09
C SER A 88 -6.21 2.45 -16.72
N ALA A 89 -5.01 2.38 -16.13
CA ALA A 89 -3.95 1.53 -16.64
C ALA A 89 -4.27 0.03 -16.48
N LEU A 90 -4.89 -0.40 -15.38
CA LEU A 90 -5.35 -1.77 -15.18
C LEU A 90 -6.45 -2.15 -16.18
N GLN A 91 -7.41 -1.26 -16.41
CA GLN A 91 -8.49 -1.48 -17.39
C GLN A 91 -7.95 -1.59 -18.81
N ASN A 92 -6.97 -0.76 -19.18
CA ASN A 92 -6.27 -0.86 -20.48
C ASN A 92 -5.51 -2.20 -20.63
N ALA A 93 -5.06 -2.79 -19.54
CA ALA A 93 -4.45 -4.12 -19.50
C ALA A 93 -5.49 -5.27 -19.41
N GLY A 94 -6.80 -4.98 -19.49
CA GLY A 94 -7.87 -5.97 -19.42
C GLY A 94 -8.15 -6.50 -18.00
N ILE A 95 -7.69 -5.79 -16.96
CA ILE A 95 -7.90 -6.16 -15.57
C ILE A 95 -9.09 -5.35 -14.99
N PRO A 96 -10.22 -5.99 -14.65
CA PRO A 96 -11.35 -5.32 -14.02
C PRO A 96 -10.91 -4.64 -12.72
N SER A 97 -11.20 -3.36 -12.60
CA SER A 97 -10.80 -2.58 -11.43
C SER A 97 -11.82 -1.52 -11.06
N VAL A 98 -11.88 -1.17 -9.78
CA VAL A 98 -12.79 -0.17 -9.22
C VAL A 98 -12.04 0.69 -8.20
N VAL A 99 -12.36 1.99 -8.16
CA VAL A 99 -11.88 2.90 -7.11
C VAL A 99 -13.02 3.15 -6.12
N LEU A 100 -12.73 2.88 -4.85
CA LEU A 100 -13.57 3.26 -3.72
C LEU A 100 -12.84 4.34 -2.92
N SER A 101 -13.55 5.38 -2.48
CA SER A 101 -12.94 6.49 -1.75
C SER A 101 -13.47 6.62 -0.32
N GLY A 102 -12.55 6.85 0.64
CA GLY A 102 -12.91 7.22 2.01
C GLY A 102 -13.60 8.59 2.09
N LEU A 103 -13.32 9.48 1.12
CA LEU A 103 -14.01 10.76 0.94
C LEU A 103 -15.21 10.57 0.01
N ALA A 104 -16.27 11.34 0.21
CA ALA A 104 -17.37 11.41 -0.73
C ALA A 104 -16.96 12.31 -1.91
N ILE A 105 -16.73 11.72 -3.09
CA ILE A 105 -16.26 12.41 -4.31
C ILE A 105 -17.10 11.94 -5.49
N ASP A 106 -18.38 12.14 -5.37
CA ASP A 106 -19.35 11.83 -6.41
C ASP A 106 -19.22 12.83 -7.59
N PRO A 107 -19.22 12.42 -8.87
CA PRO A 107 -19.42 11.05 -9.37
C PRO A 107 -18.12 10.28 -9.69
N LEU A 108 -16.96 10.70 -9.23
CA LEU A 108 -15.65 10.12 -9.63
C LEU A 108 -15.39 8.74 -9.05
N CYS A 109 -15.78 8.52 -7.79
CA CYS A 109 -15.55 7.26 -7.08
C CYS A 109 -16.75 6.93 -6.21
N GLU A 110 -17.03 5.64 -6.05
CA GLU A 110 -17.98 5.20 -5.05
C GLU A 110 -17.44 5.37 -3.64
N LYS A 111 -18.31 5.71 -2.68
CA LYS A 111 -17.91 5.81 -1.27
C LYS A 111 -17.48 4.45 -0.74
N MET A 112 -16.32 4.40 -0.11
CA MET A 112 -15.81 3.21 0.55
C MET A 112 -16.77 2.73 1.65
N SER A 113 -17.09 1.45 1.62
CA SER A 113 -17.62 0.71 2.75
C SER A 113 -17.06 -0.71 2.73
N ARG A 114 -16.95 -1.32 3.92
CA ARG A 114 -16.44 -2.68 4.06
C ARG A 114 -17.17 -3.67 3.13
N GLN A 115 -18.51 -3.66 3.14
CA GLN A 115 -19.30 -4.58 2.34
C GLN A 115 -19.07 -4.38 0.84
N ARG A 116 -19.08 -3.13 0.38
CA ARG A 116 -18.83 -2.81 -1.03
C ARG A 116 -17.45 -3.25 -1.51
N ALA A 117 -16.42 -3.03 -0.68
CA ALA A 117 -15.07 -3.48 -1.02
C ALA A 117 -14.99 -5.01 -1.14
N ILE A 118 -15.58 -5.74 -0.19
CA ILE A 118 -15.64 -7.21 -0.23
C ILE A 118 -16.40 -7.69 -1.46
N ASP A 119 -17.56 -7.10 -1.77
CA ASP A 119 -18.38 -7.49 -2.91
C ASP A 119 -17.64 -7.34 -4.24
N TYR A 120 -16.87 -6.26 -4.42
CA TYR A 120 -16.05 -6.07 -5.63
C TYR A 120 -14.88 -7.06 -5.69
N ILE A 121 -14.18 -7.27 -4.58
CA ILE A 121 -13.08 -8.24 -4.49
C ILE A 121 -13.56 -9.64 -4.85
N GLU A 122 -14.69 -10.08 -4.30
CA GLU A 122 -15.28 -11.42 -4.54
C GLU A 122 -15.81 -11.59 -5.97
N LYS A 123 -16.16 -10.48 -6.64
CA LYS A 123 -16.49 -10.47 -8.07
C LYS A 123 -15.24 -10.46 -8.98
N GLY A 124 -14.05 -10.50 -8.42
CA GLY A 124 -12.78 -10.54 -9.16
C GLY A 124 -12.28 -9.17 -9.62
N PHE A 125 -12.79 -8.06 -9.07
CA PHE A 125 -12.23 -6.75 -9.34
C PHE A 125 -10.99 -6.47 -8.48
N VAL A 126 -9.95 -5.90 -9.07
CA VAL A 126 -8.90 -5.22 -8.30
C VAL A 126 -9.52 -3.97 -7.67
N THR A 127 -9.62 -3.95 -6.34
CA THR A 127 -10.30 -2.90 -5.61
C THR A 127 -9.29 -1.89 -5.07
N ILE A 128 -9.25 -0.69 -5.64
CA ILE A 128 -8.34 0.38 -5.24
C ILE A 128 -9.06 1.25 -4.21
N ILE A 129 -8.49 1.41 -3.02
CA ILE A 129 -9.10 2.17 -1.93
C ILE A 129 -8.33 3.48 -1.74
N ALA A 130 -8.94 4.57 -2.16
CA ALA A 130 -8.41 5.93 -2.13
C ALA A 130 -8.97 6.75 -0.96
N GLY A 131 -8.50 7.99 -0.81
CA GLY A 131 -9.00 8.92 0.20
C GLY A 131 -8.62 8.54 1.63
N GLY A 132 -7.62 7.69 1.80
CA GLY A 132 -7.08 7.30 3.11
C GLY A 132 -8.14 6.67 4.03
N THR A 133 -8.15 7.11 5.29
CA THR A 133 -9.20 6.76 6.26
C THR A 133 -10.49 7.57 6.06
N GLY A 134 -10.44 8.65 5.29
CA GLY A 134 -11.46 9.69 5.21
C GLY A 134 -11.36 10.74 6.31
N ASN A 135 -10.42 10.60 7.23
CA ASN A 135 -10.19 11.51 8.34
C ASN A 135 -8.77 12.07 8.34
N PRO A 136 -8.57 13.36 8.69
CA PRO A 136 -7.25 13.93 8.92
C PRO A 136 -6.47 13.20 10.03
N TYR A 137 -5.19 13.50 10.14
CA TYR A 137 -4.23 12.98 11.14
C TYR A 137 -3.80 11.52 10.97
N PHE A 138 -4.27 10.83 9.95
CA PHE A 138 -3.86 9.47 9.63
C PHE A 138 -2.97 9.41 8.39
N THR A 139 -1.99 8.52 8.40
CA THR A 139 -1.13 8.27 7.26
C THR A 139 -1.76 7.26 6.29
N THR A 140 -1.11 7.09 5.14
CA THR A 140 -1.47 6.01 4.20
C THR A 140 -1.22 4.62 4.80
N ASP A 141 -0.21 4.45 5.68
CA ASP A 141 0.05 3.19 6.38
C ASP A 141 -1.10 2.85 7.34
N SER A 142 -1.57 3.84 8.12
CA SER A 142 -2.75 3.68 8.99
C SER A 142 -4.00 3.33 8.18
N ALA A 143 -4.21 3.97 7.03
CA ALA A 143 -5.30 3.64 6.13
C ALA A 143 -5.18 2.20 5.62
N ALA A 144 -4.00 1.78 5.15
CA ALA A 144 -3.77 0.43 4.65
C ALA A 144 -4.06 -0.64 5.72
N ALA A 145 -3.60 -0.43 6.96
CA ALA A 145 -3.88 -1.34 8.08
C ALA A 145 -5.38 -1.45 8.35
N LEU A 146 -6.08 -0.31 8.44
CA LEU A 146 -7.54 -0.28 8.64
C LEU A 146 -8.27 -1.04 7.53
N ARG A 147 -7.94 -0.76 6.27
CA ARG A 147 -8.60 -1.39 5.12
C ARG A 147 -8.29 -2.88 5.04
N ALA A 148 -7.08 -3.33 5.38
CA ALA A 148 -6.73 -4.75 5.46
C ALA A 148 -7.64 -5.50 6.44
N ILE A 149 -7.90 -4.92 7.61
CA ILE A 149 -8.80 -5.49 8.63
C ILE A 149 -10.24 -5.52 8.09
N GLU A 150 -10.73 -4.40 7.55
CA GLU A 150 -12.11 -4.28 7.06
C GLU A 150 -12.44 -5.31 5.97
N ILE A 151 -11.52 -5.53 5.02
CA ILE A 151 -11.73 -6.49 3.93
C ILE A 151 -11.35 -7.92 4.30
N LYS A 152 -10.90 -8.18 5.51
CA LYS A 152 -10.39 -9.47 5.98
C LYS A 152 -9.23 -9.99 5.12
N ALA A 153 -8.24 -9.15 4.87
CA ALA A 153 -7.04 -9.56 4.15
C ALA A 153 -6.25 -10.59 4.95
N ASP A 154 -5.68 -11.58 4.27
CA ASP A 154 -4.80 -12.57 4.87
C ASP A 154 -3.43 -12.00 5.21
N VAL A 155 -3.03 -10.94 4.49
CA VAL A 155 -1.74 -10.25 4.64
C VAL A 155 -1.82 -8.82 4.10
N LEU A 156 -1.10 -7.92 4.75
CA LEU A 156 -0.78 -6.58 4.25
C LEU A 156 0.63 -6.60 3.64
N LEU A 157 0.75 -6.27 2.35
CA LEU A 157 2.03 -6.12 1.67
C LEU A 157 2.38 -4.65 1.58
N LYS A 158 3.51 -4.26 2.14
CA LYS A 158 4.05 -2.90 2.06
C LYS A 158 5.18 -2.86 1.03
N GLY A 159 4.87 -2.34 -0.15
CA GLY A 159 5.86 -2.05 -1.18
C GLY A 159 6.68 -0.81 -0.82
N THR A 160 8.01 -0.97 -0.80
CA THR A 160 8.99 0.06 -0.45
C THR A 160 10.12 0.09 -1.48
N ARG A 161 11.14 0.94 -1.26
CA ARG A 161 12.37 0.96 -2.06
C ARG A 161 13.43 0.00 -1.52
N VAL A 162 13.24 -0.52 -0.31
CA VAL A 162 14.14 -1.49 0.32
C VAL A 162 13.49 -2.86 0.33
N ASP A 163 14.31 -3.90 0.27
CA ASP A 163 13.85 -5.28 0.10
C ASP A 163 13.44 -5.97 1.41
N GLY A 164 13.29 -5.21 2.49
CA GLY A 164 12.84 -5.75 3.78
C GLY A 164 13.12 -4.84 4.96
N ILE A 165 13.07 -5.41 6.16
CA ILE A 165 13.36 -4.74 7.42
C ILE A 165 14.77 -5.14 7.87
N TYR A 166 15.54 -4.16 8.32
CA TYR A 166 16.92 -4.31 8.74
C TYR A 166 17.13 -3.91 10.19
N THR A 167 18.22 -4.35 10.77
CA THR A 167 18.65 -3.95 12.13
C THR A 167 18.95 -2.47 12.26
N ALA A 168 19.32 -1.80 11.15
CA ALA A 168 19.55 -0.37 11.01
C ALA A 168 19.22 0.05 9.58
N ASP A 169 19.29 1.33 9.26
CA ASP A 169 19.07 1.84 7.90
C ASP A 169 20.18 1.34 6.95
N PRO A 170 19.89 0.45 5.98
CA PRO A 170 20.91 -0.13 5.10
C PRO A 170 21.55 0.89 4.16
N GLU A 171 20.93 2.06 3.94
CA GLU A 171 21.52 3.15 3.15
C GLU A 171 22.60 3.91 3.94
N LYS A 172 22.61 3.78 5.28
CA LYS A 172 23.54 4.48 6.19
C LYS A 172 24.50 3.57 6.91
N ASP A 173 24.10 2.33 7.18
CA ASP A 173 24.91 1.35 7.90
C ASP A 173 25.15 0.12 7.02
N PRO A 174 26.35 -0.07 6.49
CA PRO A 174 26.70 -1.23 5.66
C PRO A 174 26.68 -2.56 6.43
N ASN A 175 26.65 -2.53 7.77
CA ASN A 175 26.53 -3.73 8.62
C ASN A 175 25.06 -4.06 8.96
N ALA A 176 24.09 -3.32 8.44
CA ALA A 176 22.70 -3.61 8.66
C ALA A 176 22.33 -4.99 8.13
N VAL A 177 21.75 -5.83 9.00
CA VAL A 177 21.35 -7.20 8.68
C VAL A 177 19.85 -7.24 8.44
N LYS A 178 19.43 -7.82 7.31
CA LYS A 178 18.04 -8.01 6.98
C LYS A 178 17.43 -9.15 7.80
N PHE A 179 16.18 -8.93 8.24
CA PHE A 179 15.37 -9.98 8.83
C PHE A 179 14.56 -10.71 7.73
N ASP A 180 14.61 -12.03 7.70
CA ASP A 180 13.66 -12.83 6.89
C ASP A 180 12.27 -12.81 7.52
N GLN A 181 12.21 -12.91 8.85
CA GLN A 181 11.01 -12.76 9.64
C GLN A 181 11.32 -12.15 11.01
N ILE A 182 10.35 -11.45 11.57
CA ILE A 182 10.43 -10.83 12.90
C ILE A 182 9.04 -10.79 13.52
N THR A 183 8.94 -10.82 14.85
CA THR A 183 7.65 -10.62 15.53
C THR A 183 7.32 -9.13 15.68
N PHE A 184 6.03 -8.80 15.86
CA PHE A 184 5.64 -7.43 16.19
C PHE A 184 6.27 -6.95 17.50
N GLU A 185 6.40 -7.81 18.50
CA GLU A 185 7.04 -7.51 19.78
C GLU A 185 8.52 -7.20 19.63
N GLU A 186 9.23 -8.02 18.88
CA GLU A 186 10.67 -7.80 18.61
C GLU A 186 10.90 -6.51 17.81
N ALA A 187 10.08 -6.26 16.79
CA ALA A 187 10.16 -5.05 15.98
C ALA A 187 9.91 -3.80 16.85
N TYR A 188 8.95 -3.86 17.75
CA TYR A 188 8.65 -2.78 18.69
C TYR A 188 9.79 -2.58 19.70
N SER A 189 10.28 -3.66 20.33
CA SER A 189 11.36 -3.59 21.34
C SER A 189 12.68 -3.06 20.75
N LYS A 190 12.93 -3.37 19.46
CA LYS A 190 14.11 -2.87 18.72
C LYS A 190 13.88 -1.47 18.11
N ASN A 191 12.71 -0.85 18.34
CA ASN A 191 12.35 0.47 17.81
C ASN A 191 12.53 0.58 16.28
N LEU A 192 12.18 -0.48 15.54
CA LEU A 192 12.31 -0.50 14.08
C LEU A 192 11.18 0.32 13.43
N LYS A 193 11.55 1.25 12.57
CA LYS A 193 10.62 2.17 11.87
C LYS A 193 10.03 1.50 10.63
N ILE A 194 9.10 0.58 10.81
CA ILE A 194 8.44 -0.15 9.71
C ILE A 194 7.29 0.65 9.11
N MET A 195 6.46 1.22 9.96
CA MET A 195 5.31 2.06 9.63
C MET A 195 4.99 2.97 10.83
N ASP A 196 4.02 3.86 10.71
CA ASP A 196 3.59 4.63 11.88
C ASP A 196 2.99 3.72 12.97
N LEU A 197 3.04 4.21 14.21
CA LEU A 197 2.65 3.40 15.37
C LEU A 197 1.17 3.00 15.34
N THR A 198 0.29 3.82 14.78
CA THR A 198 -1.14 3.51 14.63
C THR A 198 -1.33 2.31 13.71
N ALA A 199 -0.72 2.33 12.52
CA ALA A 199 -0.75 1.22 11.57
C ALA A 199 -0.17 -0.06 12.16
N PHE A 200 0.98 0.06 12.83
CA PHE A 200 1.67 -1.06 13.47
C PHE A 200 0.80 -1.72 14.55
N THR A 201 0.19 -0.91 15.41
CA THR A 201 -0.71 -1.39 16.49
C THR A 201 -1.96 -2.07 15.92
N LEU A 202 -2.58 -1.47 14.88
CA LEU A 202 -3.74 -2.07 14.20
C LEU A 202 -3.42 -3.46 13.65
N CYS A 203 -2.28 -3.62 12.95
CA CYS A 203 -1.88 -4.92 12.42
C CYS A 203 -1.61 -5.94 13.53
N ARG A 204 -0.89 -5.56 14.59
CA ARG A 204 -0.56 -6.43 15.71
C ARG A 204 -1.80 -6.91 16.44
N GLU A 205 -2.72 -6.02 16.83
CA GLU A 205 -3.92 -6.35 17.60
C GLU A 205 -4.91 -7.22 16.84
N ASN A 206 -5.00 -7.00 15.52
CA ASN A 206 -5.91 -7.74 14.64
C ASN A 206 -5.24 -8.95 13.97
N ASN A 207 -3.99 -9.28 14.30
CA ASN A 207 -3.24 -10.41 13.77
C ASN A 207 -3.12 -10.40 12.23
N ILE A 208 -3.00 -9.22 11.63
CA ILE A 208 -2.73 -9.05 10.20
C ILE A 208 -1.22 -9.17 9.99
N PRO A 209 -0.71 -10.22 9.34
CA PRO A 209 0.70 -10.29 8.99
C PRO A 209 1.07 -9.18 8.02
N LEU A 210 2.29 -8.66 8.15
CA LEU A 210 2.83 -7.65 7.27
C LEU A 210 4.04 -8.20 6.53
N ILE A 211 4.12 -8.00 5.21
CA ILE A 211 5.31 -8.28 4.42
C ILE A 211 5.84 -6.95 3.87
N VAL A 212 7.08 -6.62 4.21
CA VAL A 212 7.80 -5.47 3.64
C VAL A 212 8.71 -5.97 2.54
N PHE A 213 8.62 -5.40 1.34
CA PHE A 213 9.36 -5.87 0.16
C PHE A 213 9.69 -4.73 -0.80
N ASP A 214 10.70 -4.94 -1.66
CA ASP A 214 11.05 -4.00 -2.73
C ASP A 214 10.06 -4.15 -3.89
N VAL A 215 9.25 -3.11 -4.11
CA VAL A 215 8.26 -3.05 -5.19
C VAL A 215 8.91 -2.77 -6.56
N ASN A 216 10.13 -2.26 -6.59
CA ASN A 216 10.83 -1.94 -7.85
C ASN A 216 11.50 -3.19 -8.47
N LYS A 217 11.66 -4.25 -7.69
CA LYS A 217 12.19 -5.52 -8.20
C LYS A 217 11.10 -6.24 -9.02
N LYS A 218 11.30 -6.29 -10.33
CA LYS A 218 10.35 -6.91 -11.27
C LYS A 218 10.08 -8.39 -10.91
N GLY A 219 8.79 -8.75 -10.86
CA GLY A 219 8.31 -10.11 -10.55
C GLY A 219 8.31 -10.42 -9.05
N ASN A 220 8.71 -9.48 -8.19
CA ASN A 220 8.88 -9.74 -6.76
C ASN A 220 7.56 -10.09 -6.06
N LEU A 221 6.46 -9.46 -6.46
CA LEU A 221 5.15 -9.74 -5.88
C LEU A 221 4.71 -11.19 -6.16
N LYS A 222 4.93 -11.67 -7.39
CA LYS A 222 4.68 -13.07 -7.77
C LYS A 222 5.59 -14.04 -7.02
N GLU A 223 6.88 -13.72 -6.93
CA GLU A 223 7.84 -14.55 -6.20
C GLU A 223 7.42 -14.74 -4.74
N ILE A 224 6.96 -13.67 -4.07
CA ILE A 224 6.49 -13.72 -2.67
C ILE A 224 5.18 -14.50 -2.53
N LEU A 225 4.17 -14.18 -3.33
CA LEU A 225 2.81 -14.66 -3.13
C LEU A 225 2.54 -16.04 -3.74
N ILE A 226 3.13 -16.33 -4.88
CA ILE A 226 2.86 -17.53 -5.67
C ILE A 226 3.98 -18.58 -5.52
N GLU A 227 5.23 -18.12 -5.61
CA GLU A 227 6.38 -19.00 -5.53
C GLU A 227 6.87 -19.22 -4.08
N GLY A 228 6.38 -18.41 -3.12
CA GLY A 228 6.69 -18.52 -1.69
C GLY A 228 8.14 -18.20 -1.34
N LYS A 229 8.82 -17.36 -2.13
CA LYS A 229 10.19 -16.92 -1.85
C LYS A 229 10.23 -15.86 -0.73
N SER A 230 11.27 -15.90 0.08
CA SER A 230 11.54 -14.90 1.15
C SER A 230 12.20 -13.64 0.59
N ASN A 231 11.57 -12.99 -0.39
CA ASN A 231 12.08 -11.77 -1.01
C ASN A 231 11.61 -10.49 -0.29
N GLY A 232 11.37 -10.59 0.99
CA GLY A 232 10.93 -9.51 1.86
C GLY A 232 11.15 -9.90 3.30
N THR A 233 10.64 -9.09 4.23
CA THR A 233 10.58 -9.43 5.65
C THR A 233 9.14 -9.67 6.07
N LEU A 234 8.85 -10.85 6.64
CA LEU A 234 7.55 -11.16 7.23
C LEU A 234 7.51 -10.72 8.69
N VAL A 235 6.56 -9.83 9.03
CA VAL A 235 6.23 -9.46 10.41
C VAL A 235 4.96 -10.18 10.81
N LYS A 236 5.00 -10.92 11.88
CA LYS A 236 3.84 -11.68 12.39
C LYS A 236 3.85 -11.73 13.93
N LYS A 237 2.82 -12.32 14.51
CA LYS A 237 2.76 -12.62 15.93
C LYS A 237 3.77 -13.69 16.32
#